data_25a5746b1ed179bf5c2e32e03fda623e
#
_entry.id   25a5746b1ed179bf5c2e32e03fda623e
#
_cell.length_a   1.000
_cell.length_b   1.000
_cell.length_c   1.000
_cell.angle_alpha   90.00
_cell.angle_beta   90.00
_cell.angle_gamma   90.00
#
_symmetry.space_group_name_H-M   'P 1'
#
loop_
_entity.id
_entity.type
_entity.pdbx_description
1 polymer ?
#
loop_
_entity_poly.entity_id
_entity_poly.type
_entity_poly.pdbx_seq_one_letter_code
_entity_poly.pdbx_strand_id
1 'polypeptide(L)'
;MTDETLEVNDLIHLSDDMLAMVWTKRDAFDEPLPHVNMVMGAYTTSQARLKLYSVLERLQRRVLYFDTDSVIFTQKDGEWEPPTGEFLGDLKCETDGVPITAFVSGGPKNYAYRLESGETVCKIRGFTLSSGNARLLNFDTMDDMVLNGGLRGGAAVEALNPFNVRSDRDGALRSTGGAEGSTKRYRLVYDKRAVLPDGVSTVPFGWVGDSG
;
A
#
# COMPACT_ATOMS: atom_id res chain seq x y z
N MET A 1 -35.37 3.24 19.46
CA MET A 1 -34.89 4.56 18.97
C MET A 1 -35.09 4.57 17.47
N THR A 2 -36.08 5.28 17.01
CA THR A 2 -36.31 5.48 15.58
C THR A 2 -35.77 6.87 15.23
N ASP A 3 -34.56 6.94 14.75
CA ASP A 3 -34.06 8.16 14.14
C ASP A 3 -34.56 8.19 12.69
N GLU A 4 -35.51 9.09 12.40
CA GLU A 4 -36.13 9.20 11.10
C GLU A 4 -35.19 9.67 10.00
N THR A 5 -34.00 10.15 10.36
CA THR A 5 -32.96 10.61 9.41
C THR A 5 -32.10 9.48 8.90
N LEU A 6 -32.17 8.32 9.54
CA LEU A 6 -31.35 7.16 9.22
C LEU A 6 -32.18 6.04 8.60
N GLU A 7 -31.60 5.36 7.65
CA GLU A 7 -32.11 4.11 7.09
C GLU A 7 -31.16 2.98 7.46
N VAL A 8 -31.69 1.97 8.17
CA VAL A 8 -30.91 0.78 8.53
C VAL A 8 -30.92 -0.16 7.34
N ASN A 9 -29.77 -0.39 6.78
CA ASN A 9 -29.60 -1.21 5.57
C ASN A 9 -29.39 -2.68 5.93
N ASP A 10 -28.71 -2.97 7.05
CA ASP A 10 -28.44 -4.34 7.47
C ASP A 10 -28.09 -4.43 8.96
N LEU A 11 -28.32 -5.61 9.51
CA LEU A 11 -27.94 -6.00 10.87
C LEU A 11 -27.09 -7.28 10.79
N ILE A 12 -25.83 -7.18 11.16
CA ILE A 12 -24.89 -8.30 11.07
C ILE A 12 -24.59 -8.81 12.47
N HIS A 13 -24.95 -10.05 12.74
CA HIS A 13 -24.56 -10.76 13.94
C HIS A 13 -23.07 -11.11 13.88
N LEU A 14 -22.26 -10.53 14.76
CA LEU A 14 -20.82 -10.79 14.84
C LEU A 14 -20.48 -11.85 15.89
N SER A 15 -21.20 -11.83 17.02
CA SER A 15 -21.14 -12.83 18.10
C SER A 15 -22.41 -12.74 18.92
N ASP A 16 -22.54 -13.60 19.96
CA ASP A 16 -23.70 -13.59 20.85
C ASP A 16 -23.88 -12.24 21.57
N ASP A 17 -22.79 -11.47 21.73
CA ASP A 17 -22.77 -10.19 22.44
C ASP A 17 -22.56 -8.98 21.54
N MET A 18 -22.35 -9.18 20.21
CA MET A 18 -22.05 -8.10 19.26
C MET A 18 -22.92 -8.13 18.04
N LEU A 19 -23.57 -7.01 17.80
CA LEU A 19 -24.34 -6.74 16.59
C LEU A 19 -23.76 -5.51 15.88
N ALA A 20 -23.37 -5.65 14.64
CA ALA A 20 -23.04 -4.50 13.80
C ALA A 20 -24.28 -4.03 13.03
N MET A 21 -24.60 -2.78 13.17
CA MET A 21 -25.68 -2.12 12.43
C MET A 21 -25.10 -1.26 11.33
N VAL A 22 -25.60 -1.44 10.15
CA VAL A 22 -25.25 -0.65 8.98
C VAL A 22 -26.38 0.26 8.61
N TRP A 23 -26.07 1.53 8.50
CA TRP A 23 -27.05 2.55 8.19
C TRP A 23 -26.51 3.59 7.21
N THR A 24 -27.42 4.21 6.46
CA THR A 24 -27.16 5.40 5.64
C THR A 24 -28.09 6.51 6.06
N LYS A 25 -27.69 7.77 5.85
CA LYS A 25 -28.62 8.88 5.90
C LYS A 25 -29.59 8.78 4.70
N ARG A 26 -30.85 9.06 4.92
CA ARG A 26 -31.79 9.21 3.80
C ARG A 26 -31.38 10.38 2.94
N ASP A 27 -31.53 10.27 1.64
CA ASP A 27 -31.11 11.28 0.64
C ASP A 27 -31.60 12.69 0.96
N ALA A 28 -32.78 12.81 1.59
CA ALA A 28 -33.32 14.10 2.01
C ALA A 28 -32.51 14.79 3.14
N PHE A 29 -31.64 14.05 3.83
CA PHE A 29 -30.80 14.51 4.95
C PHE A 29 -29.32 14.42 4.64
N ASP A 30 -28.96 14.07 3.41
CA ASP A 30 -27.58 14.01 2.96
C ASP A 30 -27.12 15.41 2.54
N GLU A 31 -26.76 16.22 3.52
CA GLU A 31 -26.16 17.53 3.27
C GLU A 31 -24.69 17.32 2.83
N PRO A 32 -24.25 17.98 1.74
CA PRO A 32 -22.84 17.98 1.37
C PRO A 32 -22.05 18.53 2.55
N LEU A 33 -21.01 17.77 2.99
CA LEU A 33 -20.17 18.16 4.11
C LEU A 33 -19.64 19.59 3.88
N PRO A 34 -19.98 20.59 4.73
CA PRO A 34 -19.63 22.00 4.52
C PRO A 34 -18.11 22.24 4.52
N HIS A 35 -17.33 21.24 4.90
CA HIS A 35 -15.88 21.32 5.01
C HIS A 35 -15.13 20.64 3.83
N VAL A 36 -15.84 20.14 2.82
CA VAL A 36 -15.21 19.56 1.64
C VAL A 36 -14.91 20.63 0.61
N ASN A 37 -13.63 20.90 0.40
CA ASN A 37 -13.16 21.81 -0.63
C ASN A 37 -12.24 21.07 -1.60
N MET A 38 -12.77 20.69 -2.77
CA MET A 38 -12.03 19.95 -3.79
C MET A 38 -10.82 20.72 -4.32
N VAL A 39 -10.90 22.03 -4.40
CA VAL A 39 -9.80 22.88 -4.86
C VAL A 39 -8.65 22.83 -3.87
N MET A 40 -8.94 23.01 -2.57
CA MET A 40 -7.91 22.87 -1.54
C MET A 40 -7.28 21.48 -1.54
N GLY A 41 -8.09 20.42 -1.69
CA GLY A 41 -7.59 19.04 -1.80
C GLY A 41 -6.67 18.87 -3.00
N ALA A 42 -7.03 19.39 -4.17
CA ALA A 42 -6.22 19.32 -5.37
C ALA A 42 -4.89 20.08 -5.21
N TYR A 43 -4.92 21.27 -4.64
CA TYR A 43 -3.70 22.05 -4.36
C TYR A 43 -2.79 21.33 -3.36
N THR A 44 -3.34 20.83 -2.26
CA THR A 44 -2.57 20.10 -1.23
C THR A 44 -1.84 18.90 -1.83
N THR A 45 -2.55 18.06 -2.59
CA THR A 45 -1.94 16.90 -3.24
C THR A 45 -0.92 17.27 -4.31
N SER A 46 -1.15 18.37 -5.04
CA SER A 46 -0.20 18.86 -6.04
C SER A 46 1.09 19.38 -5.40
N GLN A 47 0.98 20.15 -4.32
CA GLN A 47 2.16 20.64 -3.58
C GLN A 47 2.95 19.49 -2.95
N ALA A 48 2.29 18.49 -2.38
CA ALA A 48 2.95 17.31 -1.85
C ALA A 48 3.75 16.56 -2.95
N ARG A 49 3.17 16.41 -4.14
CA ARG A 49 3.88 15.81 -5.29
C ARG A 49 5.08 16.63 -5.73
N LEU A 50 4.95 17.95 -5.83
CA LEU A 50 6.06 18.82 -6.21
C LEU A 50 7.20 18.73 -5.20
N LYS A 51 6.88 18.64 -3.90
CA LYS A 51 7.87 18.45 -2.86
C LYS A 51 8.60 17.10 -3.02
N LEU A 52 7.88 16.01 -3.23
CA LEU A 52 8.49 14.71 -3.50
C LEU A 52 9.35 14.74 -4.76
N TYR A 53 8.86 15.35 -5.85
CA TYR A 53 9.61 15.46 -7.10
C TYR A 53 10.93 16.22 -6.94
N SER A 54 10.99 17.27 -6.14
CA SER A 54 12.24 17.98 -5.87
C SER A 54 13.29 17.11 -5.18
N VAL A 55 12.87 16.15 -4.38
CA VAL A 55 13.75 15.14 -3.77
C VAL A 55 14.18 14.09 -4.80
N LEU A 56 13.22 13.53 -5.56
CA LEU A 56 13.49 12.54 -6.58
C LEU A 56 14.44 13.07 -7.67
N GLU A 57 14.27 14.33 -8.08
CA GLU A 57 15.13 15.01 -9.06
C GLU A 57 16.60 15.04 -8.60
N ARG A 58 16.85 15.23 -7.33
CA ARG A 58 18.21 15.24 -6.77
C ARG A 58 18.77 13.84 -6.55
N LEU A 59 17.94 12.89 -6.16
CA LEU A 59 18.34 11.50 -5.94
C LEU A 59 18.60 10.74 -7.25
N GLN A 60 17.84 11.04 -8.32
CA GLN A 60 17.97 10.43 -9.62
C GLN A 60 17.95 8.88 -9.57
N ARG A 61 19.00 8.23 -10.12
CA ARG A 61 19.12 6.77 -10.17
C ARG A 61 19.34 6.10 -8.82
N ARG A 62 19.51 6.85 -7.75
CA ARG A 62 19.63 6.31 -6.40
C ARG A 62 18.30 5.88 -5.81
N VAL A 63 17.18 6.33 -6.37
CA VAL A 63 15.85 5.97 -5.90
C VAL A 63 15.55 4.50 -6.21
N LEU A 64 15.25 3.73 -5.18
CA LEU A 64 14.80 2.35 -5.28
C LEU A 64 13.28 2.25 -5.30
N TYR A 65 12.61 3.06 -4.46
CA TYR A 65 11.17 3.07 -4.32
C TYR A 65 10.70 4.44 -3.81
N PHE A 66 9.50 4.82 -4.21
CA PHE A 66 8.81 5.98 -3.65
C PHE A 66 7.29 5.78 -3.69
N ASP A 67 6.59 6.34 -2.71
CA ASP A 67 5.12 6.32 -2.65
C ASP A 67 4.62 7.56 -1.92
N THR A 68 3.84 8.37 -2.61
CA THR A 68 3.11 9.56 -2.11
C THR A 68 3.99 10.58 -1.38
N ASP A 69 4.59 10.24 -0.26
CA ASP A 69 5.33 11.09 0.67
C ASP A 69 6.59 10.42 1.24
N SER A 70 6.96 9.28 0.72
CA SER A 70 8.12 8.52 1.16
C SER A 70 9.05 8.15 0.01
N VAL A 71 10.33 7.96 0.31
CA VAL A 71 11.35 7.54 -0.65
C VAL A 71 12.36 6.61 0.02
N ILE A 72 12.71 5.52 -0.66
CA ILE A 72 13.81 4.62 -0.32
C ILE A 72 14.87 4.78 -1.38
N PHE A 73 16.11 5.01 -0.98
CA PHE A 73 17.21 5.30 -1.88
C PHE A 73 18.54 4.73 -1.40
N THR A 74 19.49 4.58 -2.32
CA THR A 74 20.85 4.18 -1.98
C THR A 74 21.67 5.39 -1.56
N GLN A 75 22.52 5.23 -0.57
CA GLN A 75 23.39 6.28 -0.04
C GLN A 75 24.85 5.81 -0.01
N LYS A 76 25.74 6.71 -0.42
CA LYS A 76 27.19 6.56 -0.28
C LYS A 76 27.75 7.78 0.42
N ASP A 77 28.89 7.61 1.06
CA ASP A 77 29.56 8.70 1.77
C ASP A 77 29.81 9.91 0.84
N GLY A 78 29.44 11.09 1.32
CA GLY A 78 29.62 12.34 0.58
C GLY A 78 28.53 12.65 -0.46
N GLU A 79 27.59 11.77 -0.69
CA GLU A 79 26.44 12.08 -1.56
C GLU A 79 25.40 12.91 -0.81
N TRP A 80 24.65 13.70 -1.57
CA TRP A 80 23.55 14.49 -1.02
C TRP A 80 22.45 13.61 -0.43
N GLU A 81 21.98 13.96 0.76
CA GLU A 81 20.81 13.37 1.40
C GLU A 81 19.67 14.39 1.50
N PRO A 82 18.40 13.91 1.44
CA PRO A 82 17.27 14.77 1.74
C PRO A 82 17.34 15.26 3.17
N PRO A 83 17.17 16.58 3.41
CA PRO A 83 17.12 17.10 4.77
C PRO A 83 15.93 16.52 5.52
N THR A 84 16.16 16.15 6.77
CA THR A 84 15.13 15.68 7.71
C THR A 84 14.85 16.73 8.77
N GLY A 85 13.66 16.71 9.36
CA GLY A 85 13.27 17.65 10.40
C GLY A 85 12.03 17.22 11.15
N GLU A 86 11.62 18.06 12.11
CA GLU A 86 10.49 17.80 13.01
C GLU A 86 9.26 18.64 12.68
N PHE A 87 9.35 19.55 11.70
CA PHE A 87 8.22 20.39 11.33
C PHE A 87 7.29 19.73 10.31
N LEU A 88 6.05 20.17 10.31
CA LEU A 88 5.06 19.71 9.34
C LEU A 88 5.57 19.89 7.90
N GLY A 89 5.62 18.79 7.18
CA GLY A 89 6.13 18.72 5.82
C GLY A 89 7.62 18.42 5.70
N ASP A 90 8.38 18.30 6.79
CA ASP A 90 9.73 17.76 6.74
C ASP A 90 9.71 16.25 6.52
N LEU A 91 10.77 15.74 5.91
CA LEU A 91 10.99 14.30 5.83
C LEU A 91 11.52 13.82 7.18
N LYS A 92 11.15 12.60 7.56
CA LYS A 92 11.67 11.92 8.74
C LYS A 92 12.29 10.59 8.35
N CYS A 93 13.37 10.22 9.01
CA CYS A 93 13.96 8.90 8.85
C CYS A 93 13.07 7.86 9.58
N GLU A 94 12.49 6.92 8.83
CA GLU A 94 11.61 5.88 9.39
C GLU A 94 12.38 4.71 10.03
N THR A 95 13.70 4.65 9.82
CA THR A 95 14.57 3.58 10.33
C THR A 95 15.43 4.01 11.50
N ASP A 96 15.16 5.20 12.08
CA ASP A 96 15.94 5.79 13.17
C ASP A 96 17.45 5.83 12.91
N GLY A 97 17.81 6.03 11.63
CA GLY A 97 19.22 6.06 11.19
C GLY A 97 19.87 4.70 10.97
N VAL A 98 19.14 3.60 11.18
CA VAL A 98 19.66 2.25 10.88
C VAL A 98 19.62 2.00 9.37
N PRO A 99 20.77 1.67 8.73
CA PRO A 99 20.80 1.44 7.29
C PRO A 99 19.98 0.24 6.85
N ILE A 100 19.36 0.35 5.65
CA ILE A 100 18.76 -0.77 4.96
C ILE A 100 19.85 -1.52 4.20
N THR A 101 20.09 -2.79 4.53
CA THR A 101 21.10 -3.64 3.90
C THR A 101 20.59 -4.44 2.71
N ALA A 102 19.28 -4.70 2.65
CA ALA A 102 18.64 -5.39 1.54
C ALA A 102 17.24 -4.84 1.30
N PHE A 103 16.87 -4.70 0.03
CA PHE A 103 15.57 -4.22 -0.39
C PHE A 103 15.04 -5.05 -1.55
N VAL A 104 13.76 -5.40 -1.48
CA VAL A 104 13.05 -6.11 -2.54
C VAL A 104 11.68 -5.46 -2.79
N SER A 105 11.31 -5.32 -4.05
CA SER A 105 10.02 -4.77 -4.46
C SER A 105 9.26 -5.74 -5.34
N GLY A 106 8.05 -6.07 -4.92
CA GLY A 106 7.06 -6.81 -5.69
C GLY A 106 6.09 -5.92 -6.47
N GLY A 107 6.39 -4.62 -6.61
CA GLY A 107 5.56 -3.63 -7.30
C GLY A 107 4.93 -2.60 -6.37
N PRO A 108 4.01 -1.76 -6.86
CA PRO A 108 3.43 -0.66 -6.10
C PRO A 108 2.77 -1.13 -4.80
N LYS A 109 3.18 -0.55 -3.68
CA LYS A 109 2.72 -0.88 -2.32
C LYS A 109 2.98 -2.34 -1.90
N ASN A 110 4.00 -2.96 -2.53
CA ASN A 110 4.49 -4.29 -2.19
C ASN A 110 6.02 -4.23 -2.17
N TYR A 111 6.59 -4.18 -0.99
CA TYR A 111 8.04 -4.17 -0.80
C TYR A 111 8.42 -4.71 0.57
N ALA A 112 9.64 -5.14 0.69
CA ALA A 112 10.24 -5.50 1.96
C ALA A 112 11.69 -5.04 2.02
N TYR A 113 12.17 -4.79 3.23
CA TYR A 113 13.58 -4.47 3.46
C TYR A 113 14.08 -5.10 4.75
N ARG A 114 15.40 -5.23 4.82
CA ARG A 114 16.13 -5.72 5.99
C ARG A 114 17.06 -4.63 6.46
N LEU A 115 17.00 -4.32 7.74
CA LEU A 115 17.89 -3.38 8.40
C LEU A 115 19.24 -4.05 8.76
N GLU A 116 20.26 -3.25 8.98
CA GLU A 116 21.56 -3.72 9.49
C GLU A 116 21.42 -4.41 10.86
N SER A 117 20.43 -4.02 11.67
CA SER A 117 20.07 -4.70 12.92
C SER A 117 19.58 -6.14 12.74
N GLY A 118 19.28 -6.56 11.52
CA GLY A 118 18.64 -7.84 11.20
C GLY A 118 17.11 -7.79 11.22
N GLU A 119 16.51 -6.70 11.67
CA GLU A 119 15.07 -6.51 11.62
C GLU A 119 14.58 -6.43 10.17
N THR A 120 13.39 -6.98 9.90
CA THR A 120 12.79 -6.93 8.57
C THR A 120 11.43 -6.24 8.61
N VAL A 121 11.19 -5.40 7.63
CA VAL A 121 9.89 -4.75 7.41
C VAL A 121 9.32 -5.22 6.08
N CYS A 122 8.03 -5.58 6.10
CA CYS A 122 7.32 -6.02 4.92
C CYS A 122 6.02 -5.23 4.79
N LYS A 123 5.74 -4.72 3.60
CA LYS A 123 4.52 -3.97 3.27
C LYS A 123 3.86 -4.61 2.06
N ILE A 124 2.65 -5.14 2.25
CA ILE A 124 1.91 -5.81 1.18
C ILE A 124 0.50 -5.22 1.09
N ARG A 125 0.20 -4.63 -0.05
CA ARG A 125 -1.10 -4.03 -0.30
C ARG A 125 -2.23 -5.06 -0.20
N GLY A 126 -3.23 -4.72 0.61
CA GLY A 126 -4.47 -5.49 0.71
C GLY A 126 -4.35 -6.75 1.55
N PHE A 127 -3.26 -6.92 2.31
CA PHE A 127 -3.10 -7.98 3.29
C PHE A 127 -2.90 -7.37 4.67
N THR A 128 -3.54 -7.97 5.67
CA THR A 128 -3.26 -7.67 7.06
C THR A 128 -2.14 -8.60 7.51
N LEU A 129 -0.99 -8.02 7.84
CA LEU A 129 0.15 -8.77 8.35
C LEU A 129 -0.02 -9.04 9.86
N SER A 130 -0.99 -9.91 10.18
CA SER A 130 -1.08 -10.51 11.51
C SER A 130 0.15 -11.37 11.79
N SER A 131 0.38 -11.77 13.04
CA SER A 131 1.51 -12.63 13.40
C SER A 131 1.56 -13.95 12.60
N GLY A 132 0.40 -14.49 12.23
CA GLY A 132 0.32 -15.66 11.35
C GLY A 132 0.72 -15.35 9.92
N ASN A 133 0.18 -14.27 9.34
CA ASN A 133 0.48 -13.87 7.98
C ASN A 133 1.92 -13.36 7.81
N ALA A 134 2.50 -12.71 8.81
CA ALA A 134 3.89 -12.24 8.78
C ALA A 134 4.90 -13.40 8.69
N ARG A 135 4.54 -14.60 9.12
CA ARG A 135 5.38 -15.80 8.93
C ARG A 135 5.37 -16.30 7.49
N LEU A 136 4.28 -16.08 6.75
CA LEU A 136 4.10 -16.49 5.37
C LEU A 136 4.51 -15.42 4.38
N LEU A 137 4.25 -14.16 4.72
CA LEU A 137 4.47 -12.98 3.90
C LEU A 137 5.50 -12.09 4.59
N ASN A 138 6.77 -12.36 4.34
CA ASN A 138 7.92 -11.69 4.93
C ASN A 138 8.97 -11.35 3.86
N PHE A 139 10.11 -10.80 4.29
CA PHE A 139 11.19 -10.43 3.41
C PHE A 139 11.66 -11.62 2.55
N ASP A 140 11.96 -12.76 3.17
CA ASP A 140 12.54 -13.90 2.47
C ASP A 140 11.58 -14.50 1.45
N THR A 141 10.28 -14.55 1.78
CA THR A 141 9.24 -15.00 0.84
C THR A 141 9.12 -14.07 -0.36
N MET A 142 9.15 -12.75 -0.12
CA MET A 142 9.06 -11.77 -1.22
C MET A 142 10.32 -11.80 -2.10
N ASP A 143 11.49 -11.92 -1.49
CA ASP A 143 12.77 -12.04 -2.19
C ASP A 143 12.80 -13.28 -3.09
N ASP A 144 12.42 -14.44 -2.55
CA ASP A 144 12.30 -15.68 -3.32
C ASP A 144 11.30 -15.55 -4.49
N MET A 145 10.15 -14.95 -4.24
CA MET A 145 9.15 -14.74 -5.29
C MET A 145 9.65 -13.82 -6.41
N VAL A 146 10.43 -12.79 -6.08
CA VAL A 146 10.99 -11.86 -7.09
C VAL A 146 12.13 -12.50 -7.84
N LEU A 147 13.06 -13.16 -7.16
CA LEU A 147 14.28 -13.70 -7.77
C LEU A 147 14.02 -15.03 -8.50
N ASN A 148 13.25 -15.93 -7.89
CA ASN A 148 13.06 -17.29 -8.39
C ASN A 148 11.69 -17.51 -9.05
N GLY A 149 10.64 -16.83 -8.59
CA GLY A 149 9.29 -16.91 -9.16
C GLY A 149 9.10 -16.12 -10.44
N GLY A 150 9.97 -15.13 -10.68
CA GLY A 150 9.87 -14.18 -11.77
C GLY A 150 8.63 -13.28 -11.68
N LEU A 151 8.71 -12.09 -12.26
CA LEU A 151 7.61 -11.11 -12.28
C LEU A 151 6.38 -11.57 -13.09
N ARG A 152 6.46 -12.66 -13.81
CA ARG A 152 5.41 -13.21 -14.67
C ARG A 152 4.51 -14.24 -13.98
N GLY A 153 4.55 -14.33 -12.64
CA GLY A 153 3.46 -14.96 -11.90
C GLY A 153 3.60 -16.45 -11.61
N GLY A 154 4.79 -16.93 -11.32
CA GLY A 154 5.00 -18.34 -10.96
C GLY A 154 4.50 -18.71 -9.58
N ALA A 155 5.00 -18.06 -8.54
CA ALA A 155 4.69 -18.41 -7.16
C ALA A 155 3.49 -17.63 -6.62
N ALA A 156 2.72 -18.27 -5.75
CA ALA A 156 1.66 -17.63 -4.99
C ALA A 156 1.64 -18.16 -3.57
N VAL A 157 1.39 -17.26 -2.62
CA VAL A 157 1.27 -17.58 -1.20
C VAL A 157 -0.17 -17.36 -0.76
N GLU A 158 -0.75 -18.35 -0.10
CA GLU A 158 -2.08 -18.22 0.48
C GLU A 158 -1.96 -17.75 1.92
N ALA A 159 -2.60 -16.63 2.23
CA ALA A 159 -2.62 -16.04 3.54
C ALA A 159 -4.05 -15.84 4.01
N LEU A 160 -4.28 -15.97 5.31
CA LEU A 160 -5.58 -15.76 5.91
C LEU A 160 -5.96 -14.28 5.78
N ASN A 161 -7.10 -14.00 5.18
CA ASN A 161 -7.67 -12.67 5.15
C ASN A 161 -8.66 -12.58 6.31
N PRO A 162 -8.39 -11.74 7.33
CA PRO A 162 -9.36 -11.57 8.39
C PRO A 162 -10.68 -11.03 7.82
N PHE A 163 -11.73 -11.24 8.56
CA PHE A 163 -13.07 -10.80 8.23
C PHE A 163 -13.12 -9.38 7.67
N ASN A 164 -13.71 -9.22 6.49
CA ASN A 164 -13.93 -7.93 5.85
C ASN A 164 -15.38 -7.79 5.43
N VAL A 165 -15.99 -6.69 5.80
CA VAL A 165 -17.29 -6.28 5.28
C VAL A 165 -17.08 -5.40 4.06
N ARG A 166 -17.70 -5.73 2.95
CA ARG A 166 -17.68 -4.91 1.73
C ARG A 166 -19.08 -4.52 1.34
N SER A 167 -19.25 -3.27 0.96
CA SER A 167 -20.44 -2.82 0.24
C SER A 167 -20.39 -3.30 -1.19
N ASP A 168 -21.46 -3.92 -1.66
CA ASP A 168 -21.66 -4.25 -3.07
C ASP A 168 -22.10 -2.99 -3.86
N ARG A 169 -22.12 -3.08 -5.19
CA ARG A 169 -22.56 -1.96 -6.05
C ARG A 169 -23.98 -1.49 -5.77
N ASP A 170 -24.81 -2.38 -5.23
CA ASP A 170 -26.20 -2.11 -4.87
C ASP A 170 -26.34 -1.61 -3.41
N GLY A 171 -25.26 -1.26 -2.74
CA GLY A 171 -25.23 -0.81 -1.35
C GLY A 171 -25.38 -1.91 -0.30
N ALA A 172 -25.64 -3.15 -0.71
CA ALA A 172 -25.74 -4.27 0.21
C ALA A 172 -24.36 -4.63 0.77
N LEU A 173 -24.29 -4.80 2.10
CA LEU A 173 -23.06 -5.24 2.75
C LEU A 173 -22.97 -6.76 2.70
N ARG A 174 -21.87 -7.22 2.14
CA ARG A 174 -21.52 -8.63 2.16
C ARG A 174 -20.29 -8.85 3.03
N SER A 175 -20.42 -9.77 3.95
CA SER A 175 -19.27 -10.35 4.64
C SER A 175 -18.51 -11.24 3.67
N THR A 176 -17.24 -10.92 3.41
CA THR A 176 -16.34 -11.82 2.69
C THR A 176 -15.50 -12.58 3.70
N GLY A 177 -15.92 -13.77 4.06
CA GLY A 177 -15.29 -14.67 5.02
C GLY A 177 -16.31 -15.09 6.07
N GLY A 178 -16.46 -16.40 6.28
CA GLY A 178 -17.16 -16.92 7.44
C GLY A 178 -16.44 -16.55 8.75
N ALA A 179 -16.92 -17.03 9.89
CA ALA A 179 -16.31 -16.80 11.19
C ALA A 179 -14.81 -17.19 11.26
N GLU A 180 -14.33 -18.02 10.34
CA GLU A 180 -12.93 -18.47 10.21
C GLU A 180 -12.07 -17.62 9.26
N GLY A 181 -12.62 -16.56 8.63
CA GLY A 181 -11.92 -15.77 7.62
C GLY A 181 -11.93 -16.43 6.22
N SER A 182 -11.44 -15.70 5.24
CA SER A 182 -11.24 -16.20 3.87
C SER A 182 -9.75 -16.27 3.55
N THR A 183 -9.34 -17.26 2.78
CA THR A 183 -7.98 -17.33 2.24
C THR A 183 -7.84 -16.35 1.09
N LYS A 184 -6.78 -15.58 1.08
CA LYS A 184 -6.43 -14.68 0.00
C LYS A 184 -5.08 -15.06 -0.59
N ARG A 185 -5.03 -15.15 -1.90
CA ARG A 185 -3.84 -15.52 -2.63
C ARG A 185 -2.99 -14.29 -2.94
N TYR A 186 -1.79 -14.22 -2.39
CA TYR A 186 -0.78 -13.25 -2.74
C TYR A 186 0.01 -13.74 -3.94
N ARG A 187 0.14 -12.88 -4.94
CA ARG A 187 1.00 -13.09 -6.11
C ARG A 187 1.58 -11.75 -6.54
N LEU A 188 2.74 -11.76 -7.16
CA LEU A 188 3.29 -10.57 -7.80
C LEU A 188 2.48 -10.23 -9.03
N VAL A 189 2.06 -8.97 -9.15
CA VAL A 189 1.28 -8.48 -10.29
C VAL A 189 1.89 -7.18 -10.79
N TYR A 190 2.38 -7.21 -12.01
CA TYR A 190 2.95 -6.06 -12.71
C TYR A 190 2.02 -5.61 -13.84
N ASP A 191 0.87 -5.07 -13.47
CA ASP A 191 -0.16 -4.59 -14.39
C ASP A 191 0.00 -3.12 -14.79
N LYS A 192 0.98 -2.42 -14.21
CA LYS A 192 1.24 -0.99 -14.45
C LYS A 192 2.57 -0.69 -15.15
N ARG A 193 3.35 -1.71 -15.42
CA ARG A 193 4.64 -1.60 -16.09
C ARG A 193 4.87 -2.81 -17.01
N ALA A 194 5.57 -2.62 -18.09
CA ALA A 194 6.01 -3.72 -18.93
C ALA A 194 7.26 -4.38 -18.32
N VAL A 195 7.25 -5.69 -18.20
CA VAL A 195 8.42 -6.47 -17.77
C VAL A 195 9.32 -6.74 -18.98
N LEU A 196 10.60 -6.45 -18.85
CA LEU A 196 11.58 -6.70 -19.90
C LEU A 196 11.87 -8.22 -20.08
N PRO A 197 12.56 -8.61 -21.17
CA PRO A 197 12.87 -10.02 -21.44
C PRO A 197 13.72 -10.70 -20.36
N ASP A 198 14.48 -9.95 -19.56
CA ASP A 198 15.24 -10.46 -18.42
C ASP A 198 14.34 -11.00 -17.28
N GLY A 199 13.04 -10.72 -17.34
CA GLY A 199 12.05 -11.18 -16.36
C GLY A 199 12.07 -10.44 -15.02
N VAL A 200 12.97 -9.49 -14.83
CA VAL A 200 13.18 -8.75 -13.57
C VAL A 200 12.99 -7.25 -13.75
N SER A 201 13.60 -6.67 -14.78
CA SER A 201 13.53 -5.23 -15.05
C SER A 201 12.15 -4.82 -15.59
N THR A 202 11.71 -3.61 -15.21
CA THR A 202 10.41 -3.08 -15.68
C THR A 202 10.56 -1.68 -16.26
N VAL A 203 9.75 -1.38 -17.26
CA VAL A 203 9.66 -0.05 -17.88
C VAL A 203 8.21 0.43 -17.89
N PRO A 204 7.95 1.75 -17.95
CA PRO A 204 6.59 2.27 -18.12
C PRO A 204 5.93 1.72 -19.38
N PHE A 205 4.62 1.54 -19.37
CA PHE A 205 3.88 1.24 -20.60
C PHE A 205 4.08 2.36 -21.62
N GLY A 206 4.31 1.96 -22.89
CA GLY A 206 4.54 2.91 -23.97
C GLY A 206 5.97 3.45 -24.04
N TRP A 207 6.86 3.01 -23.13
CA TRP A 207 8.27 3.34 -23.24
C TRP A 207 8.86 2.67 -24.50
N VAL A 208 9.33 3.49 -25.41
CA VAL A 208 10.12 3.04 -26.57
C VAL A 208 11.56 3.30 -26.19
N GLY A 209 12.35 2.24 -26.01
CA GLY A 209 13.78 2.37 -25.75
C GLY A 209 14.43 3.22 -26.84
N ASP A 210 15.33 4.10 -26.45
CA ASP A 210 16.21 4.73 -27.41
C ASP A 210 16.90 3.62 -28.20
N SER A 211 16.48 3.47 -29.44
CA SER A 211 17.16 2.63 -30.41
C SER A 211 18.48 3.34 -30.71
N GLY A 212 19.51 3.10 -29.88
CA GLY A 212 20.87 3.51 -30.13
C GLY A 212 21.56 2.56 -31.11
#